data_26b4e409649b115f33ba08664c654480
#
_entry.id   26b4e409649b115f33ba08664c654480
#
_cell.length_a   1.000
_cell.length_b   1.000
_cell.length_c   1.000
_cell.angle_alpha   90.00
_cell.angle_beta   90.00
_cell.angle_gamma   90.00
#
_symmetry.space_group_name_H-M   'P 1'
#
loop_
_entity.id
_entity.type
_entity.pdbx_description
1 polymer ?
#
loop_
_entity_poly.entity_id
_entity_poly.type
_entity_poly.pdbx_seq_one_letter_code
_entity_poly.pdbx_strand_id
1 'polypeptide(L)'
;LRVGPGVVKLFPEAMKAIGVRRPFLVMDRNTRKAAGEMVERLLEEAGIDYRSFTFHTDQRIEPDEAAVGAITLAYDPSCDVVVAVGSGVVNDCCKVLAYAAHRPCMVMCTAPSMDGYASNCSAMIQNHVKVSPASACAQAILADTEILATAPDVMLRAGLGDMLAKYVSLCEWKIAHLVHGDPYCPEIAALVRSSLQKVVDNAPDLMRRSDAALAAVVEGLILSGVAMAFAGNSRPASGLEHYFSHVWEMQALARGKASDLHGVQVGVGTLLTLWIYENILNVDRPDLKAARRAMESFSEEAWRVRVERIFGTTAPEIFALEEKAHKNDPAAHALRLNQIEAHWPEIRKIISEELPRRETVLRLMSSCGMALRPADLGLTAQDTVDACLGSRDIRDKYLTSSLLWDLGLTEKTADALMALCRKEAE
;
A
#
# COMPACT_ATOMS: atom_id res chain seq x y z
N LEU A 1 -5.92 -18.58 -8.50
CA LEU A 1 -4.98 -17.73 -9.20
C LEU A 1 -4.46 -18.39 -10.46
N ARG A 2 -4.42 -17.64 -11.58
CA ARG A 2 -3.76 -18.01 -12.84
C ARG A 2 -2.95 -16.80 -13.34
N VAL A 3 -1.68 -17.01 -13.61
CA VAL A 3 -0.76 -15.98 -14.12
C VAL A 3 0.02 -16.55 -15.30
N GLY A 4 0.17 -15.78 -16.35
CA GLY A 4 0.94 -16.16 -17.56
C GLY A 4 0.30 -15.70 -18.85
N PRO A 5 0.93 -15.95 -19.99
CA PRO A 5 0.41 -15.53 -21.29
C PRO A 5 -0.87 -16.32 -21.68
N GLY A 6 -1.84 -15.63 -22.22
CA GLY A 6 -3.08 -16.22 -22.72
C GLY A 6 -4.04 -16.75 -21.66
N VAL A 7 -3.80 -16.49 -20.35
CA VAL A 7 -4.67 -16.99 -19.27
C VAL A 7 -6.06 -16.36 -19.27
N VAL A 8 -6.29 -15.27 -19.97
CA VAL A 8 -7.61 -14.67 -20.16
C VAL A 8 -8.58 -15.67 -20.79
N LYS A 9 -8.10 -16.58 -21.65
CA LYS A 9 -8.90 -17.64 -22.29
C LYS A 9 -9.51 -18.62 -21.28
N LEU A 10 -8.94 -18.71 -20.08
CA LEU A 10 -9.45 -19.54 -18.98
C LEU A 10 -10.59 -18.85 -18.20
N PHE A 11 -11.06 -17.67 -18.62
CA PHE A 11 -12.05 -16.90 -17.88
C PHE A 11 -13.36 -17.69 -17.64
N PRO A 12 -13.99 -18.37 -18.66
CA PRO A 12 -15.18 -19.19 -18.44
C PRO A 12 -14.92 -20.39 -17.51
N GLU A 13 -13.74 -21.00 -17.59
CA GLU A 13 -13.35 -22.11 -16.70
C GLU A 13 -13.16 -21.64 -15.26
N ALA A 14 -12.56 -20.46 -15.06
CA ALA A 14 -12.39 -19.88 -13.73
C ALA A 14 -13.74 -19.58 -13.07
N MET A 15 -14.71 -19.06 -13.81
CA MET A 15 -16.10 -18.89 -13.35
C MET A 15 -16.70 -20.22 -12.90
N LYS A 16 -16.58 -21.25 -13.74
CA LYS A 16 -17.09 -22.59 -13.43
C LYS A 16 -16.43 -23.17 -12.17
N ALA A 17 -15.10 -22.95 -11.99
CA ALA A 17 -14.35 -23.44 -10.86
C ALA A 17 -14.81 -22.87 -9.51
N ILE A 18 -15.31 -21.63 -9.50
CA ILE A 18 -15.91 -20.98 -8.32
C ILE A 18 -17.43 -21.12 -8.23
N GLY A 19 -18.06 -21.88 -9.16
CA GLY A 19 -19.47 -22.23 -9.14
C GLY A 19 -20.43 -21.12 -9.56
N VAL A 20 -19.97 -20.11 -10.34
CA VAL A 20 -20.78 -18.97 -10.78
C VAL A 20 -21.10 -19.07 -12.28
N ARG A 21 -22.18 -18.40 -12.71
CA ARG A 21 -22.76 -18.57 -14.06
C ARG A 21 -23.03 -17.26 -14.80
N ARG A 22 -23.35 -16.17 -14.10
CA ARG A 22 -23.77 -14.90 -14.70
C ARG A 22 -22.99 -13.74 -14.09
N PRO A 23 -21.93 -13.26 -14.74
CA PRO A 23 -21.08 -12.21 -14.19
C PRO A 23 -21.67 -10.80 -14.42
N PHE A 24 -21.41 -9.90 -13.47
CA PHE A 24 -21.51 -8.47 -13.64
C PHE A 24 -20.10 -7.92 -13.83
N LEU A 25 -19.74 -7.54 -15.05
CA LEU A 25 -18.43 -7.01 -15.41
C LEU A 25 -18.38 -5.50 -15.14
N VAL A 26 -17.36 -5.05 -14.45
CA VAL A 26 -17.11 -3.62 -14.21
C VAL A 26 -15.74 -3.25 -14.77
N MET A 27 -15.68 -2.18 -15.55
CA MET A 27 -14.47 -1.72 -16.23
C MET A 27 -14.54 -0.21 -16.50
N ASP A 28 -13.44 0.39 -16.88
CA ASP A 28 -13.39 1.71 -17.52
C ASP A 28 -13.09 1.60 -19.02
N ARG A 29 -13.06 2.72 -19.74
CA ARG A 29 -12.79 2.72 -21.20
C ARG A 29 -11.43 2.09 -21.55
N ASN A 30 -10.41 2.29 -20.73
CA ASN A 30 -9.06 1.78 -21.00
C ASN A 30 -8.99 0.29 -20.71
N THR A 31 -9.53 -0.14 -19.58
CA THR A 31 -9.52 -1.54 -19.16
C THR A 31 -10.46 -2.39 -20.00
N ARG A 32 -11.53 -1.80 -20.55
CA ARG A 32 -12.38 -2.43 -21.55
C ARG A 32 -11.59 -2.79 -22.82
N LYS A 33 -10.80 -1.84 -23.35
CA LYS A 33 -9.94 -2.10 -24.51
C LYS A 33 -8.83 -3.10 -24.20
N ALA A 34 -8.23 -3.02 -22.99
CA ALA A 34 -7.12 -3.89 -22.62
C ALA A 34 -7.54 -5.35 -22.44
N ALA A 35 -8.70 -5.62 -21.82
CA ALA A 35 -9.15 -6.96 -21.48
C ALA A 35 -10.67 -7.16 -21.65
N GLY A 36 -11.48 -6.13 -21.41
CA GLY A 36 -12.95 -6.22 -21.33
C GLY A 36 -13.59 -6.80 -22.59
N GLU A 37 -13.22 -6.28 -23.76
CA GLU A 37 -13.76 -6.77 -25.04
C GLU A 37 -13.40 -8.23 -25.31
N MET A 38 -12.24 -8.69 -24.85
CA MET A 38 -11.87 -10.10 -24.94
C MET A 38 -12.71 -10.94 -23.99
N VAL A 39 -12.91 -10.50 -22.75
CA VAL A 39 -13.74 -11.20 -21.76
C VAL A 39 -15.20 -11.29 -22.25
N GLU A 40 -15.79 -10.17 -22.74
CA GLU A 40 -17.14 -10.15 -23.31
C GLU A 40 -17.27 -11.19 -24.45
N ARG A 41 -16.33 -11.23 -25.38
CA ARG A 41 -16.31 -12.20 -26.49
C ARG A 41 -16.23 -13.65 -26.00
N LEU A 42 -15.34 -13.94 -25.04
CA LEU A 42 -15.22 -15.30 -24.49
C LEU A 42 -16.49 -15.77 -23.78
N LEU A 43 -17.23 -14.87 -23.14
CA LEU A 43 -18.53 -15.18 -22.55
C LEU A 43 -19.59 -15.45 -23.63
N GLU A 44 -19.64 -14.65 -24.70
CA GLU A 44 -20.54 -14.84 -25.84
C GLU A 44 -20.28 -16.18 -26.55
N GLU A 45 -19.00 -16.50 -26.82
CA GLU A 45 -18.59 -17.79 -27.43
C GLU A 45 -18.95 -18.99 -26.55
N ALA A 46 -18.89 -18.82 -25.21
CA ALA A 46 -19.27 -19.84 -24.25
C ALA A 46 -20.80 -19.92 -24.00
N GLY A 47 -21.62 -19.03 -24.59
CA GLY A 47 -23.05 -18.93 -24.35
C GLY A 47 -23.41 -18.50 -22.92
N ILE A 48 -22.54 -17.74 -22.26
CA ILE A 48 -22.74 -17.25 -20.89
C ILE A 48 -23.36 -15.85 -20.96
N ASP A 49 -24.56 -15.69 -20.39
CA ASP A 49 -25.21 -14.38 -20.24
C ASP A 49 -24.49 -13.55 -19.18
N TYR A 50 -24.31 -12.25 -19.44
CA TYR A 50 -23.62 -11.32 -18.54
C TYR A 50 -24.27 -9.94 -18.54
N ARG A 51 -23.90 -9.13 -17.58
CA ARG A 51 -24.12 -7.68 -17.59
C ARG A 51 -22.80 -6.98 -17.46
N SER A 52 -22.68 -5.81 -18.07
CA SER A 52 -21.47 -5.00 -17.97
C SER A 52 -21.79 -3.55 -17.64
N PHE A 53 -20.89 -2.92 -16.92
CA PHE A 53 -20.86 -1.50 -16.64
C PHE A 53 -19.48 -0.95 -17.01
N THR A 54 -19.46 0.12 -17.79
CA THR A 54 -18.22 0.80 -18.17
C THR A 54 -18.28 2.25 -17.69
N PHE A 55 -17.30 2.68 -16.92
CA PHE A 55 -17.13 4.10 -16.60
C PHE A 55 -16.78 4.88 -17.86
N HIS A 56 -17.68 5.77 -18.29
CA HIS A 56 -17.52 6.62 -19.46
C HIS A 56 -17.03 8.01 -19.05
N THR A 57 -15.81 8.11 -18.57
CA THR A 57 -15.17 9.36 -18.19
C THR A 57 -13.75 9.44 -18.75
N ASP A 58 -13.30 10.65 -19.06
CA ASP A 58 -11.92 10.95 -19.42
C ASP A 58 -11.10 11.41 -18.18
N GLN A 59 -11.79 11.64 -17.05
CA GLN A 59 -11.16 11.96 -15.79
C GLN A 59 -10.73 10.68 -15.07
N ARG A 60 -9.73 10.81 -14.21
CA ARG A 60 -9.34 9.73 -13.29
C ARG A 60 -10.53 9.38 -12.40
N ILE A 61 -10.85 8.11 -12.33
CA ILE A 61 -11.85 7.59 -11.40
C ILE A 61 -11.17 7.48 -10.03
N GLU A 62 -11.83 8.02 -9.02
CA GLU A 62 -11.42 7.83 -7.63
C GLU A 62 -12.25 6.72 -6.99
N PRO A 63 -11.68 5.93 -6.06
CA PRO A 63 -12.41 4.88 -5.36
C PRO A 63 -13.25 5.47 -4.23
N ASP A 64 -14.33 6.17 -4.58
CA ASP A 64 -15.20 6.92 -3.67
C ASP A 64 -16.65 6.42 -3.69
N GLU A 65 -17.48 7.08 -2.90
CA GLU A 65 -18.92 6.77 -2.82
C GLU A 65 -19.62 6.95 -4.17
N ALA A 66 -19.16 7.90 -5.00
CA ALA A 66 -19.77 8.15 -6.31
C ALA A 66 -19.49 7.00 -7.27
N ALA A 67 -18.25 6.49 -7.29
CA ALA A 67 -17.87 5.35 -8.10
C ALA A 67 -18.62 4.07 -7.66
N VAL A 68 -18.66 3.79 -6.35
CA VAL A 68 -19.42 2.64 -5.81
C VAL A 68 -20.92 2.81 -6.06
N GLY A 69 -21.47 4.01 -5.89
CA GLY A 69 -22.87 4.31 -6.20
C GLY A 69 -23.21 4.04 -7.67
N ALA A 70 -22.37 4.48 -8.61
CA ALA A 70 -22.57 4.26 -10.03
C ALA A 70 -22.65 2.79 -10.41
N ILE A 71 -21.71 1.95 -9.91
CA ILE A 71 -21.75 0.51 -10.18
C ILE A 71 -22.90 -0.20 -9.48
N THR A 72 -23.30 0.28 -8.29
CA THR A 72 -24.41 -0.27 -7.51
C THR A 72 -25.75 -0.02 -8.22
N LEU A 73 -25.96 1.17 -8.76
CA LEU A 73 -27.18 1.51 -9.53
C LEU A 73 -27.29 0.72 -10.85
N ALA A 74 -26.17 0.32 -11.42
CA ALA A 74 -26.12 -0.50 -12.65
C ALA A 74 -26.15 -2.01 -12.37
N TYR A 75 -25.97 -2.43 -11.11
CA TYR A 75 -25.90 -3.84 -10.73
C TYR A 75 -27.24 -4.55 -10.94
N ASP A 76 -27.21 -5.66 -11.69
CA ASP A 76 -28.34 -6.56 -11.87
C ASP A 76 -28.28 -7.68 -10.79
N PRO A 77 -29.22 -7.76 -9.85
CA PRO A 77 -29.22 -8.79 -8.79
C PRO A 77 -29.28 -10.23 -9.30
N SER A 78 -29.66 -10.45 -10.55
CA SER A 78 -29.61 -11.78 -11.19
C SER A 78 -28.18 -12.25 -11.51
N CYS A 79 -27.19 -11.34 -11.45
CA CYS A 79 -25.78 -11.70 -11.54
C CYS A 79 -25.32 -12.33 -10.20
N ASP A 80 -24.57 -13.42 -10.32
CA ASP A 80 -24.13 -14.22 -9.17
C ASP A 80 -22.65 -14.01 -8.80
N VAL A 81 -21.93 -13.17 -9.55
CA VAL A 81 -20.54 -12.75 -9.28
C VAL A 81 -20.31 -11.33 -9.76
N VAL A 82 -19.53 -10.55 -8.99
CA VAL A 82 -19.02 -9.24 -9.43
C VAL A 82 -17.60 -9.43 -9.95
N VAL A 83 -17.34 -8.94 -11.14
CA VAL A 83 -16.05 -9.09 -11.81
C VAL A 83 -15.40 -7.74 -12.05
N ALA A 84 -14.26 -7.51 -11.44
CA ALA A 84 -13.41 -6.37 -11.74
C ALA A 84 -12.55 -6.68 -12.97
N VAL A 85 -12.77 -5.99 -14.08
CA VAL A 85 -11.86 -6.00 -15.24
C VAL A 85 -11.05 -4.71 -15.18
N GLY A 86 -9.92 -4.74 -14.44
CA GLY A 86 -9.21 -3.50 -14.15
C GLY A 86 -8.00 -3.65 -13.24
N SER A 87 -7.57 -2.52 -12.70
CA SER A 87 -6.54 -2.42 -11.68
C SER A 87 -7.15 -1.84 -10.37
N GLY A 88 -6.36 -1.17 -9.54
CA GLY A 88 -6.70 -0.79 -8.18
C GLY A 88 -8.11 -0.26 -7.97
N VAL A 89 -8.48 0.85 -8.63
CA VAL A 89 -9.76 1.54 -8.38
C VAL A 89 -10.96 0.66 -8.74
N VAL A 90 -10.94 0.05 -9.94
CA VAL A 90 -12.03 -0.85 -10.38
C VAL A 90 -12.13 -2.06 -9.46
N ASN A 91 -10.98 -2.63 -9.07
CA ASN A 91 -10.92 -3.74 -8.12
C ASN A 91 -11.55 -3.38 -6.77
N ASP A 92 -11.15 -2.24 -6.19
CA ASP A 92 -11.61 -1.85 -4.85
C ASP A 92 -13.10 -1.53 -4.82
N CYS A 93 -13.61 -0.81 -5.82
CA CYS A 93 -15.06 -0.57 -5.95
C CYS A 93 -15.85 -1.88 -6.10
N CYS A 94 -15.36 -2.82 -6.93
CA CYS A 94 -16.00 -4.12 -7.12
C CYS A 94 -16.01 -4.98 -5.87
N LYS A 95 -14.92 -4.98 -5.11
CA LYS A 95 -14.82 -5.71 -3.83
C LYS A 95 -15.80 -5.17 -2.79
N VAL A 96 -15.99 -3.84 -2.74
CA VAL A 96 -16.99 -3.20 -1.86
C VAL A 96 -18.41 -3.59 -2.28
N LEU A 97 -18.74 -3.51 -3.58
CA LEU A 97 -20.04 -3.92 -4.10
C LEU A 97 -20.30 -5.41 -3.83
N ALA A 98 -19.33 -6.28 -4.14
CA ALA A 98 -19.45 -7.72 -3.93
C ALA A 98 -19.71 -8.06 -2.45
N TYR A 99 -19.00 -7.39 -1.53
CA TYR A 99 -19.20 -7.53 -0.09
C TYR A 99 -20.61 -7.11 0.34
N ALA A 100 -21.06 -5.93 -0.08
CA ALA A 100 -22.39 -5.42 0.25
C ALA A 100 -23.52 -6.27 -0.36
N ALA A 101 -23.32 -6.80 -1.58
CA ALA A 101 -24.29 -7.66 -2.24
C ALA A 101 -24.23 -9.15 -1.81
N HIS A 102 -23.31 -9.51 -0.92
CA HIS A 102 -23.04 -10.91 -0.52
C HIS A 102 -22.77 -11.82 -1.74
N ARG A 103 -21.96 -11.33 -2.68
CA ARG A 103 -21.60 -12.07 -3.90
C ARG A 103 -20.11 -12.38 -3.92
N PRO A 104 -19.69 -13.47 -4.58
CA PRO A 104 -18.29 -13.69 -4.93
C PRO A 104 -17.72 -12.51 -5.73
N CYS A 105 -16.42 -12.27 -5.57
CA CYS A 105 -15.66 -11.34 -6.38
C CYS A 105 -14.64 -12.10 -7.24
N MET A 106 -14.50 -11.70 -8.50
CA MET A 106 -13.47 -12.22 -9.41
C MET A 106 -12.74 -11.04 -10.05
N VAL A 107 -11.47 -11.23 -10.37
CA VAL A 107 -10.63 -10.17 -10.94
C VAL A 107 -9.94 -10.64 -12.22
N MET A 108 -10.06 -9.83 -13.27
CA MET A 108 -9.21 -9.85 -14.46
C MET A 108 -8.26 -8.66 -14.36
N CYS A 109 -7.01 -8.91 -13.99
CA CYS A 109 -6.01 -7.86 -13.79
C CYS A 109 -5.60 -7.25 -15.14
N THR A 110 -5.58 -5.90 -15.22
CA THR A 110 -5.13 -5.19 -16.41
C THR A 110 -3.80 -4.46 -16.22
N ALA A 111 -3.31 -4.32 -15.01
CA ALA A 111 -2.00 -3.75 -14.70
C ALA A 111 -1.45 -4.29 -13.36
N PRO A 112 -0.17 -4.57 -13.22
CA PRO A 112 0.45 -4.99 -11.96
C PRO A 112 0.84 -3.75 -11.14
N SER A 113 -0.13 -3.01 -10.55
CA SER A 113 0.10 -1.66 -10.03
C SER A 113 -0.02 -1.50 -8.51
N MET A 114 -0.58 -2.47 -7.80
CA MET A 114 -0.81 -2.40 -6.35
C MET A 114 -1.15 -3.78 -5.77
N ASP A 115 -1.05 -3.95 -4.45
CA ASP A 115 -1.20 -5.24 -3.75
C ASP A 115 -2.63 -5.55 -3.22
N GLY A 116 -3.62 -4.72 -3.57
CA GLY A 116 -5.00 -4.86 -3.08
C GLY A 116 -5.85 -5.96 -3.74
N TYR A 117 -5.37 -6.68 -4.76
CA TYR A 117 -6.16 -7.64 -5.51
C TYR A 117 -6.77 -8.76 -4.67
N ALA A 118 -6.00 -9.33 -3.76
CA ALA A 118 -6.40 -10.45 -2.91
C ALA A 118 -6.66 -10.06 -1.44
N SER A 119 -6.55 -8.79 -1.09
CA SER A 119 -6.78 -8.32 0.28
C SER A 119 -8.26 -8.39 0.68
N ASN A 120 -8.52 -8.46 1.99
CA ASN A 120 -9.87 -8.44 2.57
C ASN A 120 -10.39 -7.04 2.91
N CYS A 121 -9.71 -6.01 2.43
CA CYS A 121 -10.12 -4.61 2.54
C CYS A 121 -9.89 -3.88 1.23
N SER A 122 -10.53 -2.72 1.05
CA SER A 122 -10.38 -1.85 -0.11
C SER A 122 -9.91 -0.47 0.31
N ALA A 123 -9.02 0.14 -0.48
CA ALA A 123 -8.59 1.51 -0.26
C ALA A 123 -9.64 2.47 -0.88
N MET A 124 -10.46 3.10 -0.02
CA MET A 124 -11.58 3.94 -0.43
C MET A 124 -11.40 5.39 0.04
N ILE A 125 -12.10 6.29 -0.60
CA ILE A 125 -12.30 7.68 -0.13
C ILE A 125 -13.75 7.77 0.32
N GLN A 126 -13.98 8.11 1.59
CA GLN A 126 -15.30 8.31 2.17
C GLN A 126 -15.35 9.66 2.87
N ASN A 127 -16.32 10.50 2.52
CA ASN A 127 -16.43 11.87 3.06
C ASN A 127 -15.10 12.64 2.95
N HIS A 128 -14.40 12.52 1.82
CA HIS A 128 -13.08 13.12 1.58
C HIS A 128 -11.95 12.59 2.48
N VAL A 129 -12.14 11.46 3.16
CA VAL A 129 -11.13 10.81 4.02
C VAL A 129 -10.75 9.45 3.45
N LYS A 130 -9.46 9.11 3.46
CA LYS A 130 -9.00 7.76 3.11
C LYS A 130 -9.33 6.77 4.22
N VAL A 131 -10.09 5.75 3.84
CA VAL A 131 -10.51 4.66 4.72
C VAL A 131 -10.16 3.30 4.11
N SER A 132 -10.17 2.26 4.92
CA SER A 132 -9.93 0.89 4.47
C SER A 132 -11.03 -0.04 4.99
N PRO A 133 -12.28 0.07 4.45
CA PRO A 133 -13.37 -0.78 4.87
C PRO A 133 -13.10 -2.25 4.53
N ALA A 134 -13.70 -3.14 5.30
CA ALA A 134 -13.75 -4.55 4.97
C ALA A 134 -14.45 -4.74 3.62
N SER A 135 -13.92 -5.62 2.80
CA SER A 135 -14.46 -5.91 1.47
C SER A 135 -14.28 -7.39 1.10
N ALA A 136 -14.84 -7.82 -0.01
CA ALA A 136 -14.74 -9.21 -0.46
C ALA A 136 -13.30 -9.54 -0.87
N CYS A 137 -12.79 -10.70 -0.43
CA CYS A 137 -11.60 -11.29 -1.05
C CYS A 137 -11.99 -11.86 -2.43
N ALA A 138 -11.13 -11.66 -3.42
CA ALA A 138 -11.33 -12.25 -4.73
C ALA A 138 -11.21 -13.79 -4.66
N GLN A 139 -12.23 -14.49 -5.15
CA GLN A 139 -12.24 -15.97 -5.20
C GLN A 139 -11.51 -16.51 -6.43
N ALA A 140 -11.41 -15.71 -7.49
CA ALA A 140 -10.61 -16.03 -8.67
C ALA A 140 -9.90 -14.76 -9.16
N ILE A 141 -8.62 -14.91 -9.51
CA ILE A 141 -7.79 -13.83 -10.06
C ILE A 141 -7.08 -14.37 -11.29
N LEU A 142 -7.27 -13.69 -12.42
CA LEU A 142 -6.54 -13.95 -13.66
C LEU A 142 -5.65 -12.75 -13.98
N ALA A 143 -4.39 -13.01 -14.28
CA ALA A 143 -3.39 -12.01 -14.64
C ALA A 143 -2.66 -12.46 -15.91
N ASP A 144 -3.14 -12.01 -17.05
CA ASP A 144 -2.58 -12.34 -18.35
C ASP A 144 -1.39 -11.45 -18.66
N THR A 145 -0.20 -12.01 -18.80
CA THR A 145 1.03 -11.23 -19.02
C THR A 145 1.01 -10.49 -20.36
N GLU A 146 0.32 -10.98 -21.37
CA GLU A 146 0.13 -10.28 -22.65
C GLU A 146 -0.72 -9.01 -22.45
N ILE A 147 -1.76 -9.07 -21.60
CA ILE A 147 -2.59 -7.92 -21.23
C ILE A 147 -1.77 -6.96 -20.34
N LEU A 148 -1.12 -7.48 -19.31
CA LEU A 148 -0.29 -6.67 -18.40
C LEU A 148 0.83 -5.94 -19.15
N ALA A 149 1.36 -6.53 -20.23
CA ALA A 149 2.34 -5.89 -21.09
C ALA A 149 1.80 -4.66 -21.81
N THR A 150 0.49 -4.44 -21.89
CA THR A 150 -0.11 -3.24 -22.50
C THR A 150 -0.29 -2.09 -21.51
N ALA A 151 -0.07 -2.33 -20.22
CA ALA A 151 -0.25 -1.33 -19.18
C ALA A 151 0.75 -0.16 -19.32
N PRO A 152 0.36 1.07 -18.96
CA PRO A 152 1.29 2.20 -18.94
C PRO A 152 2.51 1.94 -18.04
N ASP A 153 3.68 2.42 -18.44
CA ASP A 153 4.94 2.26 -17.68
C ASP A 153 4.84 2.68 -16.21
N VAL A 154 4.09 3.75 -15.93
CA VAL A 154 3.90 4.23 -14.58
C VAL A 154 3.20 3.20 -13.68
N MET A 155 2.33 2.35 -14.24
CA MET A 155 1.67 1.28 -13.49
C MET A 155 2.61 0.10 -13.19
N LEU A 156 3.54 -0.21 -14.10
CA LEU A 156 4.60 -1.21 -13.85
C LEU A 156 5.54 -0.73 -12.75
N ARG A 157 5.94 0.55 -12.81
CA ARG A 157 6.75 1.20 -11.79
C ARG A 157 6.04 1.26 -10.43
N ALA A 158 4.73 1.53 -10.44
CA ALA A 158 3.92 1.51 -9.22
C ALA A 158 3.93 0.13 -8.54
N GLY A 159 3.72 -0.94 -9.31
CA GLY A 159 3.77 -2.30 -8.75
C GLY A 159 5.14 -2.68 -8.21
N LEU A 160 6.21 -2.29 -8.89
CA LEU A 160 7.58 -2.50 -8.38
C LEU A 160 7.79 -1.71 -7.07
N GLY A 161 7.38 -0.44 -7.02
CA GLY A 161 7.52 0.39 -5.82
C GLY A 161 6.75 -0.18 -4.63
N ASP A 162 5.53 -0.65 -4.86
CA ASP A 162 4.71 -1.29 -3.84
C ASP A 162 5.35 -2.61 -3.33
N MET A 163 5.98 -3.39 -4.22
CA MET A 163 6.70 -4.60 -3.79
C MET A 163 7.99 -4.29 -3.03
N LEU A 164 8.77 -3.28 -3.42
CA LEU A 164 9.99 -2.89 -2.71
C LEU A 164 9.72 -2.45 -1.25
N ALA A 165 8.55 -1.92 -0.98
CA ALA A 165 8.08 -1.59 0.36
C ALA A 165 8.11 -2.76 1.35
N LYS A 166 8.00 -3.99 0.84
CA LYS A 166 7.93 -5.20 1.68
C LYS A 166 9.23 -5.44 2.48
N TYR A 167 10.36 -4.88 2.05
CA TYR A 167 11.56 -4.83 2.89
C TYR A 167 11.28 -4.13 4.22
N VAL A 168 10.70 -2.95 4.16
CA VAL A 168 10.41 -2.14 5.36
C VAL A 168 9.31 -2.77 6.20
N SER A 169 8.19 -3.14 5.60
CA SER A 169 7.06 -3.71 6.34
C SER A 169 7.42 -4.97 7.13
N LEU A 170 8.24 -5.87 6.56
CA LEU A 170 8.68 -7.08 7.23
C LEU A 170 9.64 -6.79 8.39
N CYS A 171 10.57 -5.83 8.21
CA CYS A 171 11.46 -5.36 9.26
C CYS A 171 10.66 -4.77 10.43
N GLU A 172 9.75 -3.85 10.13
CA GLU A 172 8.92 -3.19 11.13
C GLU A 172 7.99 -4.15 11.87
N TRP A 173 7.47 -5.17 11.18
CA TRP A 173 6.62 -6.18 11.81
C TRP A 173 7.39 -6.97 12.87
N LYS A 174 8.65 -7.34 12.61
CA LYS A 174 9.52 -7.97 13.62
C LYS A 174 9.82 -7.03 14.79
N ILE A 175 10.16 -5.77 14.51
CA ILE A 175 10.44 -4.77 15.56
C ILE A 175 9.19 -4.53 16.42
N ALA A 176 8.01 -4.39 15.79
CA ALA A 176 6.75 -4.23 16.50
C ALA A 176 6.43 -5.43 17.39
N HIS A 177 6.74 -6.64 16.96
CA HIS A 177 6.61 -7.84 17.79
C HIS A 177 7.45 -7.75 19.06
N LEU A 178 8.72 -7.34 18.95
CA LEU A 178 9.63 -7.23 20.10
C LEU A 178 9.25 -6.10 21.05
N VAL A 179 8.90 -4.92 20.52
CA VAL A 179 8.73 -3.70 21.31
C VAL A 179 7.31 -3.53 21.81
N HIS A 180 6.33 -3.89 20.99
CA HIS A 180 4.91 -3.63 21.24
C HIS A 180 4.09 -4.91 21.49
N GLY A 181 4.67 -6.10 21.21
CA GLY A 181 3.98 -7.37 21.42
C GLY A 181 3.02 -7.75 20.30
N ASP A 182 3.12 -7.11 19.14
CA ASP A 182 2.26 -7.44 17.99
C ASP A 182 2.40 -8.92 17.58
N PRO A 183 1.31 -9.59 17.23
CA PRO A 183 1.39 -10.94 16.67
C PRO A 183 2.28 -10.96 15.41
N TYR A 184 3.21 -11.88 15.35
CA TYR A 184 4.12 -12.10 14.21
C TYR A 184 4.03 -13.56 13.72
N CYS A 185 3.90 -13.76 12.42
CA CYS A 185 3.88 -15.08 11.79
C CYS A 185 5.07 -15.22 10.83
N PRO A 186 6.08 -16.03 11.15
CA PRO A 186 7.25 -16.21 10.32
C PRO A 186 6.95 -16.83 8.96
N GLU A 187 5.91 -17.68 8.85
CA GLU A 187 5.49 -18.30 7.59
C GLU A 187 4.92 -17.27 6.62
N ILE A 188 4.07 -16.36 7.10
CA ILE A 188 3.53 -15.25 6.30
C ILE A 188 4.69 -14.32 5.87
N ALA A 189 5.58 -13.99 6.78
CA ALA A 189 6.75 -13.17 6.45
C ALA A 189 7.67 -13.83 5.41
N ALA A 190 7.88 -15.14 5.51
CA ALA A 190 8.66 -15.91 4.55
C ALA A 190 8.01 -15.92 3.15
N LEU A 191 6.68 -16.06 3.08
CA LEU A 191 5.92 -15.98 1.83
C LEU A 191 6.15 -14.63 1.12
N VAL A 192 6.00 -13.52 1.86
CA VAL A 192 6.18 -12.16 1.31
C VAL A 192 7.64 -11.93 0.90
N ARG A 193 8.60 -12.38 1.72
CA ARG A 193 10.04 -12.25 1.41
C ARG A 193 10.43 -13.01 0.15
N SER A 194 9.95 -14.24 -0.01
CA SER A 194 10.18 -15.05 -1.21
C SER A 194 9.61 -14.37 -2.46
N SER A 195 8.41 -13.82 -2.36
CA SER A 195 7.76 -13.08 -3.45
C SER A 195 8.54 -11.81 -3.80
N LEU A 196 8.98 -11.05 -2.80
CA LEU A 196 9.81 -9.86 -2.98
C LEU A 196 11.13 -10.20 -3.68
N GLN A 197 11.82 -11.27 -3.26
CA GLN A 197 13.08 -11.68 -3.90
C GLN A 197 12.86 -12.02 -5.37
N LYS A 198 11.80 -12.76 -5.71
CA LYS A 198 11.43 -13.06 -7.09
C LYS A 198 11.21 -11.79 -7.92
N VAL A 199 10.56 -10.77 -7.34
CA VAL A 199 10.35 -9.48 -8.00
C VAL A 199 11.68 -8.77 -8.25
N VAL A 200 12.53 -8.68 -7.24
CA VAL A 200 13.83 -8.00 -7.33
C VAL A 200 14.74 -8.66 -8.38
N ASP A 201 14.78 -9.98 -8.42
CA ASP A 201 15.58 -10.74 -9.39
C ASP A 201 15.13 -10.51 -10.84
N ASN A 202 13.84 -10.23 -11.06
CA ASN A 202 13.26 -10.00 -12.39
C ASN A 202 13.08 -8.50 -12.74
N ALA A 203 13.25 -7.58 -11.78
CA ALA A 203 13.02 -6.15 -11.99
C ALA A 203 13.83 -5.53 -13.14
N PRO A 204 15.09 -5.94 -13.45
CA PRO A 204 15.84 -5.40 -14.59
C PRO A 204 15.13 -5.58 -15.95
N ASP A 205 14.29 -6.59 -16.09
CA ASP A 205 13.56 -6.88 -17.33
C ASP A 205 12.10 -6.39 -17.30
N LEU A 206 11.67 -5.73 -16.22
CA LEU A 206 10.29 -5.24 -16.07
C LEU A 206 9.94 -4.21 -17.15
N MET A 207 10.82 -3.23 -17.38
CA MET A 207 10.57 -2.19 -18.39
C MET A 207 10.72 -2.70 -19.83
N ARG A 208 11.29 -3.89 -20.01
CA ARG A 208 11.26 -4.64 -21.28
C ARG A 208 9.99 -5.47 -21.45
N ARG A 209 9.12 -5.47 -20.42
CA ARG A 209 7.83 -6.17 -20.40
C ARG A 209 7.96 -7.68 -20.61
N SER A 210 9.05 -8.30 -20.10
CA SER A 210 9.20 -9.75 -20.18
C SER A 210 8.12 -10.45 -19.37
N ASP A 211 7.60 -11.59 -19.88
CA ASP A 211 6.57 -12.38 -19.18
C ASP A 211 7.00 -12.75 -17.75
N ALA A 212 8.27 -13.11 -17.57
CA ALA A 212 8.80 -13.48 -16.25
C ALA A 212 8.75 -12.31 -15.26
N ALA A 213 9.11 -11.09 -15.70
CA ALA A 213 9.09 -9.91 -14.84
C ALA A 213 7.67 -9.46 -14.52
N LEU A 214 6.78 -9.43 -15.51
CA LEU A 214 5.37 -9.09 -15.31
C LEU A 214 4.69 -10.10 -14.38
N ALA A 215 4.93 -11.41 -14.59
CA ALA A 215 4.41 -12.47 -13.73
C ALA A 215 4.96 -12.33 -12.30
N ALA A 216 6.27 -12.09 -12.14
CA ALA A 216 6.87 -11.93 -10.82
C ALA A 216 6.24 -10.77 -10.03
N VAL A 217 6.05 -9.60 -10.68
CA VAL A 217 5.46 -8.43 -10.00
C VAL A 217 4.00 -8.68 -9.65
N VAL A 218 3.16 -9.16 -10.59
CA VAL A 218 1.72 -9.37 -10.32
C VAL A 218 1.50 -10.48 -9.30
N GLU A 219 2.24 -11.58 -9.36
CA GLU A 219 2.17 -12.65 -8.35
C GLU A 219 2.59 -12.13 -6.97
N GLY A 220 3.68 -11.36 -6.89
CA GLY A 220 4.14 -10.75 -5.65
C GLY A 220 3.08 -9.86 -5.02
N LEU A 221 2.45 -8.98 -5.80
CA LEU A 221 1.36 -8.11 -5.37
C LEU A 221 0.15 -8.92 -4.87
N ILE A 222 -0.25 -9.95 -5.59
CA ILE A 222 -1.37 -10.82 -5.19
C ILE A 222 -1.03 -11.57 -3.90
N LEU A 223 0.18 -12.12 -3.78
CA LEU A 223 0.62 -12.84 -2.58
C LEU A 223 0.77 -11.91 -1.37
N SER A 224 1.12 -10.63 -1.58
CA SER A 224 1.06 -9.60 -0.52
C SER A 224 -0.36 -9.42 0.00
N GLY A 225 -1.36 -9.34 -0.90
CA GLY A 225 -2.78 -9.28 -0.52
C GLY A 225 -3.25 -10.52 0.24
N VAL A 226 -2.82 -11.71 -0.19
CA VAL A 226 -3.09 -12.99 0.52
C VAL A 226 -2.46 -12.98 1.91
N ALA A 227 -1.22 -12.49 2.04
CA ALA A 227 -0.51 -12.37 3.31
C ALA A 227 -1.25 -11.45 4.28
N MET A 228 -1.78 -10.31 3.80
CA MET A 228 -2.63 -9.41 4.61
C MET A 228 -3.91 -10.11 5.08
N ALA A 229 -4.57 -10.86 4.20
CA ALA A 229 -5.78 -11.60 4.55
C ALA A 229 -5.52 -12.67 5.63
N PHE A 230 -4.40 -13.41 5.54
CA PHE A 230 -4.00 -14.38 6.56
C PHE A 230 -3.59 -13.74 7.88
N ALA A 231 -2.87 -12.62 7.83
CA ALA A 231 -2.49 -11.89 9.05
C ALA A 231 -3.67 -11.16 9.71
N GLY A 232 -4.78 -10.97 9.00
CA GLY A 232 -5.92 -10.17 9.46
C GLY A 232 -5.64 -8.66 9.56
N ASN A 233 -4.50 -8.22 9.06
CA ASN A 233 -4.06 -6.82 9.07
C ASN A 233 -2.99 -6.56 7.99
N SER A 234 -2.61 -5.28 7.82
CA SER A 234 -1.64 -4.89 6.80
C SER A 234 -0.16 -4.92 7.25
N ARG A 235 0.17 -5.59 8.37
CA ARG A 235 1.57 -5.69 8.85
C ARG A 235 2.52 -6.29 7.81
N PRO A 236 2.16 -7.37 7.08
CA PRO A 236 3.07 -7.97 6.11
C PRO A 236 3.38 -7.08 4.90
N ALA A 237 2.55 -6.07 4.65
CA ALA A 237 2.54 -5.33 3.40
C ALA A 237 2.92 -3.86 3.53
N SER A 238 2.68 -3.23 4.68
CA SER A 238 2.83 -1.78 4.80
C SER A 238 3.51 -1.36 6.10
N GLY A 239 4.54 -0.55 5.99
CA GLY A 239 5.29 0.11 7.05
C GLY A 239 5.30 1.62 6.90
N LEU A 240 6.32 2.31 7.42
CA LEU A 240 6.46 3.77 7.36
C LEU A 240 6.44 4.30 5.92
N GLU A 241 6.97 3.56 4.97
CA GLU A 241 6.99 3.93 3.54
C GLU A 241 5.58 4.15 2.97
N HIS A 242 4.61 3.33 3.35
CA HIS A 242 3.21 3.50 3.00
C HIS A 242 2.59 4.70 3.73
N TYR A 243 3.03 4.97 4.95
CA TYR A 243 2.49 6.08 5.73
C TYR A 243 2.96 7.43 5.20
N PHE A 244 4.15 7.51 4.58
CA PHE A 244 4.53 8.66 3.76
C PHE A 244 3.50 8.88 2.65
N SER A 245 3.20 7.84 1.87
CA SER A 245 2.21 7.91 0.80
C SER A 245 0.83 8.31 1.31
N HIS A 246 0.34 7.70 2.40
CA HIS A 246 -0.98 8.02 2.95
C HIS A 246 -1.09 9.48 3.39
N VAL A 247 -0.08 10.04 4.06
CA VAL A 247 -0.10 11.46 4.44
C VAL A 247 -0.06 12.36 3.21
N TRP A 248 0.78 12.07 2.22
CA TRP A 248 0.83 12.82 0.96
C TRP A 248 -0.51 12.78 0.20
N GLU A 249 -1.16 11.62 0.15
CA GLU A 249 -2.48 11.46 -0.45
C GLU A 249 -3.55 12.26 0.31
N MET A 250 -3.55 12.23 1.64
CA MET A 250 -4.45 13.03 2.48
C MET A 250 -4.23 14.53 2.26
N GLN A 251 -2.98 14.97 2.19
CA GLN A 251 -2.64 16.37 1.90
C GLN A 251 -3.06 16.81 0.49
N ALA A 252 -2.86 15.93 -0.51
CA ALA A 252 -3.31 16.20 -1.88
C ALA A 252 -4.83 16.35 -1.95
N LEU A 253 -5.56 15.43 -1.31
CA LEU A 253 -7.02 15.46 -1.22
C LEU A 253 -7.52 16.75 -0.55
N ALA A 254 -6.92 17.12 0.60
CA ALA A 254 -7.26 18.37 1.31
C ALA A 254 -7.02 19.63 0.46
N ARG A 255 -6.04 19.57 -0.46
CA ARG A 255 -5.72 20.67 -1.40
C ARG A 255 -6.50 20.61 -2.71
N GLY A 256 -7.40 19.63 -2.89
CA GLY A 256 -8.14 19.41 -4.14
C GLY A 256 -7.24 19.05 -5.32
N LYS A 257 -6.11 18.38 -5.07
CA LYS A 257 -5.14 17.94 -6.08
C LYS A 257 -5.15 16.44 -6.23
N ALA A 258 -4.91 15.96 -7.45
CA ALA A 258 -4.63 14.55 -7.67
C ALA A 258 -3.26 14.18 -7.09
N SER A 259 -3.17 13.01 -6.47
CA SER A 259 -1.90 12.41 -6.06
C SER A 259 -1.35 11.49 -7.15
N ASP A 260 -0.04 11.21 -7.12
CA ASP A 260 0.55 10.15 -7.94
C ASP A 260 -0.02 8.77 -7.58
N LEU A 261 0.27 7.77 -8.41
CA LEU A 261 -0.11 6.39 -8.10
C LEU A 261 0.54 5.94 -6.79
N HIS A 262 -0.25 5.26 -5.97
CA HIS A 262 0.13 4.81 -4.64
C HIS A 262 1.52 4.16 -4.60
N GLY A 263 1.77 3.14 -5.43
CA GLY A 263 3.04 2.43 -5.44
C GLY A 263 4.23 3.27 -5.90
N VAL A 264 4.02 4.34 -6.69
CA VAL A 264 5.09 5.30 -7.04
C VAL A 264 5.49 6.10 -5.80
N GLN A 265 4.52 6.61 -5.04
CA GLN A 265 4.76 7.31 -3.77
C GLN A 265 5.41 6.39 -2.73
N VAL A 266 4.91 5.16 -2.61
CA VAL A 266 5.45 4.14 -1.69
C VAL A 266 6.90 3.80 -2.03
N GLY A 267 7.26 3.75 -3.32
CA GLY A 267 8.66 3.57 -3.73
C GLY A 267 9.58 4.67 -3.20
N VAL A 268 9.18 5.93 -3.34
CA VAL A 268 9.93 7.08 -2.77
C VAL A 268 9.95 7.00 -1.24
N GLY A 269 8.80 6.68 -0.61
CA GLY A 269 8.71 6.46 0.83
C GLY A 269 9.65 5.36 1.33
N THR A 270 9.87 4.31 0.53
CA THR A 270 10.83 3.24 0.84
C THR A 270 12.26 3.79 0.92
N LEU A 271 12.69 4.61 -0.05
CA LEU A 271 14.03 5.22 -0.03
C LEU A 271 14.22 6.15 1.18
N LEU A 272 13.20 6.91 1.57
CA LEU A 272 13.24 7.77 2.76
C LEU A 272 13.34 6.93 4.04
N THR A 273 12.54 5.86 4.12
CA THR A 273 12.53 4.99 5.31
C THR A 273 13.85 4.22 5.45
N LEU A 274 14.42 3.73 4.36
CA LEU A 274 15.76 3.12 4.38
C LEU A 274 16.82 4.12 4.86
N TRP A 275 16.77 5.38 4.42
CA TRP A 275 17.65 6.43 4.92
C TRP A 275 17.48 6.67 6.42
N ILE A 276 16.25 6.68 6.92
CA ILE A 276 15.97 6.79 8.37
C ILE A 276 16.61 5.62 9.12
N TYR A 277 16.45 4.38 8.63
CA TYR A 277 17.03 3.20 9.26
C TYR A 277 18.56 3.19 9.25
N GLU A 278 19.20 3.67 8.17
CA GLU A 278 20.65 3.84 8.12
C GLU A 278 21.13 4.80 9.22
N ASN A 279 20.34 5.87 9.51
CA ASN A 279 20.65 6.77 10.62
C ASN A 279 20.40 6.13 12.00
N ILE A 280 19.37 5.29 12.15
CA ILE A 280 19.12 4.53 13.38
C ILE A 280 20.27 3.57 13.67
N LEU A 281 20.82 2.91 12.64
CA LEU A 281 21.97 2.01 12.79
C LEU A 281 23.25 2.70 13.28
N ASN A 282 23.37 4.02 13.07
CA ASN A 282 24.48 4.82 13.62
C ASN A 282 24.34 5.06 15.15
N VAL A 283 23.22 4.68 15.76
CA VAL A 283 23.01 4.76 17.21
C VAL A 283 23.50 3.46 17.85
N ASP A 284 24.67 3.47 18.45
CA ASP A 284 25.20 2.27 19.13
C ASP A 284 24.41 1.87 20.35
N ARG A 285 23.99 2.85 21.15
CA ARG A 285 23.11 2.67 22.32
C ARG A 285 22.11 3.82 22.39
N PRO A 286 20.83 3.54 22.67
CA PRO A 286 19.84 4.59 22.81
C PRO A 286 20.14 5.45 24.06
N ASP A 287 19.99 6.76 23.92
CA ASP A 287 20.04 7.69 25.06
C ASP A 287 18.68 7.72 25.76
N LEU A 288 18.50 6.78 26.70
CA LEU A 288 17.23 6.64 27.42
C LEU A 288 16.91 7.87 28.28
N LYS A 289 17.93 8.63 28.74
CA LYS A 289 17.71 9.88 29.49
C LYS A 289 17.15 10.96 28.57
N ALA A 290 17.69 11.08 27.36
CA ALA A 290 17.17 12.00 26.36
C ALA A 290 15.75 11.60 25.92
N ALA A 291 15.49 10.32 25.72
CA ALA A 291 14.18 9.78 25.37
C ALA A 291 13.11 10.09 26.44
N ARG A 292 13.42 9.88 27.72
CA ARG A 292 12.53 10.23 28.84
C ARG A 292 12.26 11.73 28.92
N ARG A 293 13.31 12.56 28.77
CA ARG A 293 13.15 14.04 28.76
C ARG A 293 12.28 14.49 27.57
N ALA A 294 12.42 13.88 26.42
CA ALA A 294 11.56 14.18 25.27
C ALA A 294 10.08 13.91 25.60
N MET A 295 9.78 12.78 26.28
CA MET A 295 8.43 12.47 26.74
C MET A 295 7.93 13.43 27.83
N GLU A 296 8.78 13.80 28.79
CA GLU A 296 8.45 14.75 29.85
C GLU A 296 8.15 16.16 29.27
N SER A 297 8.78 16.52 28.17
CA SER A 297 8.54 17.79 27.46
C SER A 297 7.40 17.74 26.42
N PHE A 298 6.73 16.60 26.27
CA PHE A 298 5.60 16.47 25.35
C PHE A 298 4.45 17.39 25.76
N SER A 299 3.94 18.16 24.80
CA SER A 299 2.75 18.99 24.97
C SER A 299 1.65 18.50 24.06
N GLU A 300 0.54 18.07 24.65
CA GLU A 300 -0.66 17.67 23.89
C GLU A 300 -1.20 18.84 23.05
N GLU A 301 -1.16 20.06 23.58
CA GLU A 301 -1.59 21.25 22.85
C GLU A 301 -0.73 21.46 21.58
N ALA A 302 0.59 21.42 21.71
CA ALA A 302 1.50 21.57 20.58
C ALA A 302 1.32 20.41 19.55
N TRP A 303 1.05 19.20 20.02
CA TRP A 303 0.74 18.06 19.15
C TRP A 303 -0.58 18.29 18.41
N ARG A 304 -1.65 18.75 19.06
CA ARG A 304 -2.94 19.07 18.42
C ARG A 304 -2.78 20.15 17.33
N VAL A 305 -2.06 21.23 17.63
CA VAL A 305 -1.76 22.28 16.64
C VAL A 305 -1.01 21.72 15.43
N ARG A 306 -0.04 20.82 15.64
CA ARG A 306 0.69 20.17 14.56
C ARG A 306 -0.24 19.28 13.72
N VAL A 307 -1.08 18.48 14.35
CA VAL A 307 -2.05 17.60 13.66
C VAL A 307 -3.03 18.43 12.83
N GLU A 308 -3.59 19.50 13.38
CA GLU A 308 -4.48 20.42 12.66
C GLU A 308 -3.78 21.04 11.43
N ARG A 309 -2.52 21.44 11.58
CA ARG A 309 -1.73 22.00 10.47
C ARG A 309 -1.47 20.97 9.36
N ILE A 310 -1.17 19.72 9.71
CA ILE A 310 -0.84 18.68 8.75
C ILE A 310 -2.09 18.14 8.05
N PHE A 311 -3.16 17.91 8.81
CA PHE A 311 -4.32 17.13 8.36
C PHE A 311 -5.58 17.96 8.13
N GLY A 312 -5.63 19.22 8.59
CA GLY A 312 -6.76 20.11 8.37
C GLY A 312 -8.07 19.51 8.84
N THR A 313 -9.01 19.34 7.92
CA THR A 313 -10.38 18.86 8.22
C THR A 313 -10.44 17.42 8.73
N THR A 314 -9.38 16.62 8.55
CA THR A 314 -9.32 15.23 9.05
C THR A 314 -8.64 15.10 10.43
N ALA A 315 -8.24 16.21 11.04
CA ALA A 315 -7.64 16.22 12.38
C ALA A 315 -8.55 15.62 13.47
N PRO A 316 -9.88 15.84 13.48
CA PRO A 316 -10.77 15.23 14.48
C PRO A 316 -10.72 13.70 14.53
N GLU A 317 -10.60 13.02 13.38
CA GLU A 317 -10.49 11.57 13.29
C GLU A 317 -9.17 11.08 13.90
N ILE A 318 -8.10 11.86 13.75
CA ILE A 318 -6.79 11.57 14.33
C ILE A 318 -6.84 11.75 15.85
N PHE A 319 -7.50 12.78 16.35
CA PHE A 319 -7.72 12.95 17.78
C PHE A 319 -8.50 11.80 18.39
N ALA A 320 -9.60 11.38 17.73
CA ALA A 320 -10.39 10.23 18.17
C ALA A 320 -9.59 8.92 18.14
N LEU A 321 -8.68 8.75 17.17
CA LEU A 321 -7.77 7.62 17.13
C LEU A 321 -6.80 7.60 18.32
N GLU A 322 -6.21 8.76 18.67
CA GLU A 322 -5.30 8.88 19.82
C GLU A 322 -6.02 8.64 21.15
N GLU A 323 -7.25 9.19 21.31
CA GLU A 323 -8.09 8.95 22.50
C GLU A 323 -8.37 7.46 22.71
N LYS A 324 -8.47 6.68 21.62
CA LYS A 324 -8.66 5.22 21.69
C LYS A 324 -7.36 4.45 21.91
N ALA A 325 -6.29 4.85 21.22
CA ALA A 325 -5.04 4.09 21.15
C ALA A 325 -4.06 4.44 22.27
N HIS A 326 -4.22 5.61 22.92
CA HIS A 326 -3.36 6.11 24.00
C HIS A 326 -1.86 6.04 23.68
N LYS A 327 -1.47 6.34 22.44
CA LYS A 327 -0.05 6.25 22.01
C LYS A 327 0.84 7.26 22.69
N ASN A 328 0.26 8.39 23.12
CA ASN A 328 0.97 9.47 23.83
C ASN A 328 1.07 9.25 25.34
N ASP A 329 0.54 8.14 25.87
CA ASP A 329 0.58 7.81 27.31
C ASP A 329 2.04 7.65 27.79
N PRO A 330 2.49 8.40 28.82
CA PRO A 330 3.83 8.28 29.37
C PRO A 330 4.14 6.91 29.97
N ALA A 331 3.16 6.21 30.55
CA ALA A 331 3.36 4.87 31.10
C ALA A 331 3.57 3.84 29.99
N ALA A 332 2.78 3.91 28.90
CA ALA A 332 2.97 3.08 27.73
C ALA A 332 4.33 3.35 27.05
N HIS A 333 4.74 4.62 26.94
CA HIS A 333 6.07 4.99 26.46
C HIS A 333 7.19 4.37 27.31
N ALA A 334 7.09 4.45 28.64
CA ALA A 334 8.09 3.87 29.53
C ALA A 334 8.22 2.36 29.37
N LEU A 335 7.11 1.64 29.17
CA LEU A 335 7.11 0.20 28.90
C LEU A 335 7.81 -0.12 27.56
N ARG A 336 7.47 0.59 26.48
CA ARG A 336 8.13 0.40 25.18
C ARG A 336 9.62 0.74 25.24
N LEU A 337 10.00 1.81 25.94
CA LEU A 337 11.40 2.20 26.08
C LEU A 337 12.23 1.13 26.83
N ASN A 338 11.64 0.46 27.83
CA ASN A 338 12.28 -0.67 28.50
C ASN A 338 12.46 -1.88 27.55
N GLN A 339 11.48 -2.16 26.69
CA GLN A 339 11.62 -3.21 25.66
C GLN A 339 12.70 -2.85 24.64
N ILE A 340 12.75 -1.59 24.20
CA ILE A 340 13.79 -1.11 23.28
C ILE A 340 15.17 -1.27 23.90
N GLU A 341 15.35 -0.89 25.19
CA GLU A 341 16.62 -1.07 25.89
C GLU A 341 17.05 -2.53 25.96
N ALA A 342 16.13 -3.41 26.37
CA ALA A 342 16.39 -4.84 26.51
C ALA A 342 16.76 -5.52 25.19
N HIS A 343 16.12 -5.09 24.09
CA HIS A 343 16.23 -5.72 22.77
C HIS A 343 17.01 -4.88 21.76
N TRP A 344 17.71 -3.81 22.15
CA TRP A 344 18.40 -2.96 21.18
C TRP A 344 19.37 -3.67 20.26
N PRO A 345 20.24 -4.59 20.75
CA PRO A 345 21.10 -5.37 19.85
C PRO A 345 20.32 -6.21 18.85
N GLU A 346 19.19 -6.79 19.25
CA GLU A 346 18.32 -7.58 18.39
C GLU A 346 17.59 -6.71 17.34
N ILE A 347 17.09 -5.54 17.75
CA ILE A 347 16.50 -4.54 16.83
C ILE A 347 17.51 -4.15 15.75
N ARG A 348 18.76 -3.82 16.13
CA ARG A 348 19.81 -3.50 15.16
C ARG A 348 20.13 -4.68 14.22
N LYS A 349 20.13 -5.90 14.76
CA LYS A 349 20.32 -7.12 13.95
C LYS A 349 19.18 -7.29 12.94
N ILE A 350 17.91 -7.14 13.36
CA ILE A 350 16.75 -7.21 12.48
C ILE A 350 16.88 -6.18 11.34
N ILE A 351 17.20 -4.92 11.66
CA ILE A 351 17.39 -3.87 10.65
C ILE A 351 18.47 -4.28 9.65
N SER A 352 19.60 -4.80 10.12
CA SER A 352 20.73 -5.17 9.26
C SER A 352 20.45 -6.40 8.37
N GLU A 353 19.61 -7.34 8.83
CA GLU A 353 19.28 -8.58 8.13
C GLU A 353 18.09 -8.41 7.16
N GLU A 354 17.09 -7.61 7.54
CA GLU A 354 15.87 -7.45 6.74
C GLU A 354 15.99 -6.36 5.67
N LEU A 355 16.78 -5.32 5.92
CA LEU A 355 16.83 -4.16 5.02
C LEU A 355 18.05 -4.18 4.13
N PRO A 356 17.88 -3.99 2.82
CA PRO A 356 18.98 -3.70 1.91
C PRO A 356 19.52 -2.29 2.18
N ARG A 357 20.73 -2.02 1.72
CA ARG A 357 21.25 -0.64 1.70
C ARG A 357 20.39 0.23 0.79
N ARG A 358 20.09 1.46 1.21
CA ARG A 358 19.32 2.45 0.40
C ARG A 358 19.87 2.55 -1.03
N GLU A 359 21.20 2.61 -1.18
CA GLU A 359 21.88 2.72 -2.48
C GLU A 359 21.55 1.56 -3.43
N THR A 360 21.35 0.36 -2.94
CA THR A 360 20.96 -0.82 -3.75
C THR A 360 19.55 -0.65 -4.32
N VAL A 361 18.59 -0.24 -3.49
CA VAL A 361 17.21 0.00 -3.93
C VAL A 361 17.14 1.21 -4.87
N LEU A 362 17.89 2.28 -4.57
CA LEU A 362 17.97 3.48 -5.40
C LEU A 362 18.46 3.14 -6.81
N ARG A 363 19.53 2.34 -6.94
CA ARG A 363 20.03 1.90 -8.27
C ARG A 363 18.99 1.06 -9.01
N LEU A 364 18.30 0.16 -8.33
CA LEU A 364 17.25 -0.65 -8.96
C LEU A 364 16.11 0.24 -9.46
N MET A 365 15.59 1.13 -8.62
CA MET A 365 14.53 2.06 -8.98
C MET A 365 14.94 2.99 -10.12
N SER A 366 16.17 3.51 -10.08
CA SER A 366 16.75 4.34 -11.15
C SER A 366 16.81 3.59 -12.48
N SER A 367 17.23 2.32 -12.49
CA SER A 367 17.31 1.50 -13.72
C SER A 367 15.94 1.26 -14.36
N CYS A 368 14.86 1.34 -13.58
CA CYS A 368 13.48 1.23 -14.05
C CYS A 368 12.84 2.61 -14.35
N GLY A 369 13.57 3.72 -14.22
CA GLY A 369 13.08 5.07 -14.47
C GLY A 369 12.01 5.51 -13.48
N MET A 370 12.07 5.04 -12.22
CA MET A 370 11.13 5.40 -11.16
C MET A 370 11.49 6.77 -10.57
N ALA A 371 10.50 7.43 -9.93
CA ALA A 371 10.75 8.57 -9.06
C ALA A 371 11.64 8.15 -7.89
N LEU A 372 12.63 8.97 -7.53
CA LEU A 372 13.62 8.67 -6.49
C LEU A 372 13.54 9.62 -5.30
N ARG A 373 12.94 10.79 -5.50
CA ARG A 373 12.87 11.88 -4.52
C ARG A 373 11.45 12.42 -4.42
N PRO A 374 11.06 12.99 -3.27
CA PRO A 374 9.77 13.67 -3.13
C PRO A 374 9.54 14.75 -4.19
N ALA A 375 10.59 15.49 -4.58
CA ALA A 375 10.52 16.51 -5.64
C ALA A 375 10.10 15.95 -7.00
N ASP A 376 10.45 14.69 -7.32
CA ASP A 376 10.03 14.02 -8.56
C ASP A 376 8.50 13.74 -8.59
N LEU A 377 7.84 13.81 -7.42
CA LEU A 377 6.38 13.72 -7.22
C LEU A 377 5.73 15.11 -7.06
N GLY A 378 6.48 16.20 -7.26
CA GLY A 378 6.00 17.56 -7.02
C GLY A 378 5.78 17.90 -5.54
N LEU A 379 6.34 17.11 -4.62
CA LEU A 379 6.26 17.32 -3.19
C LEU A 379 7.41 18.19 -2.70
N THR A 380 7.10 19.08 -1.74
CA THR A 380 8.11 19.94 -1.10
C THR A 380 8.84 19.20 0.03
N ALA A 381 9.97 19.76 0.46
CA ALA A 381 10.65 19.28 1.66
C ALA A 381 9.75 19.33 2.90
N GLN A 382 8.86 20.35 2.99
CA GLN A 382 7.90 20.47 4.08
C GLN A 382 6.84 19.36 4.04
N ASP A 383 6.31 19.00 2.85
CA ASP A 383 5.36 17.89 2.71
C ASP A 383 5.99 16.57 3.19
N THR A 384 7.28 16.37 2.93
CA THR A 384 8.02 15.18 3.38
C THR A 384 8.20 15.15 4.90
N VAL A 385 8.56 16.29 5.50
CA VAL A 385 8.69 16.42 6.95
C VAL A 385 7.33 16.23 7.63
N ASP A 386 6.28 16.83 7.09
CA ASP A 386 4.92 16.68 7.61
C ASP A 386 4.44 15.23 7.53
N ALA A 387 4.78 14.52 6.46
CA ALA A 387 4.48 13.10 6.34
C ALA A 387 5.24 12.25 7.38
N CYS A 388 6.52 12.55 7.62
CA CYS A 388 7.30 11.88 8.68
C CYS A 388 6.67 12.10 10.07
N LEU A 389 6.36 13.36 10.40
CA LEU A 389 5.79 13.74 11.69
C LEU A 389 4.37 13.18 11.90
N GLY A 390 3.54 13.24 10.86
CA GLY A 390 2.13 12.81 10.92
C GLY A 390 1.94 11.30 10.78
N SER A 391 2.93 10.59 10.27
CA SER A 391 2.80 9.13 9.99
C SER A 391 2.46 8.29 11.22
N ARG A 392 2.96 8.65 12.39
CA ARG A 392 2.65 7.97 13.64
C ARG A 392 1.18 8.10 14.04
N ASP A 393 0.53 9.18 13.63
CA ASP A 393 -0.76 9.59 14.16
C ASP A 393 -1.95 9.03 13.37
N ILE A 394 -1.77 8.67 12.07
CA ILE A 394 -2.88 8.28 11.18
C ILE A 394 -3.43 6.87 11.39
N ARG A 395 -2.76 6.01 12.16
CA ARG A 395 -3.20 4.62 12.44
C ARG A 395 -2.67 4.15 13.80
N ASP A 396 -3.35 3.16 14.35
CA ASP A 396 -2.87 2.43 15.53
C ASP A 396 -1.95 1.28 15.10
N LYS A 397 -0.69 1.61 14.79
CA LYS A 397 0.31 0.67 14.32
C LYS A 397 1.70 1.12 14.78
N TYR A 398 2.45 0.22 15.42
CA TYR A 398 3.83 0.51 15.81
C TYR A 398 4.74 0.45 14.58
N LEU A 399 5.36 1.56 14.22
CA LEU A 399 6.19 1.76 13.04
C LEU A 399 7.53 2.39 13.41
N THR A 400 8.40 2.62 12.43
CA THR A 400 9.65 3.39 12.61
C THR A 400 9.40 4.77 13.21
N SER A 401 8.31 5.45 12.83
CA SER A 401 7.95 6.74 13.44
C SER A 401 7.62 6.61 14.93
N SER A 402 7.05 5.49 15.37
CA SER A 402 6.84 5.19 16.78
C SER A 402 8.17 4.91 17.50
N LEU A 403 9.08 4.17 16.85
CA LEU A 403 10.42 3.92 17.38
C LEU A 403 11.21 5.24 17.53
N LEU A 404 11.14 6.13 16.55
CA LEU A 404 11.77 7.45 16.62
C LEU A 404 11.17 8.29 17.75
N TRP A 405 9.87 8.25 17.95
CA TRP A 405 9.18 8.89 19.04
C TRP A 405 9.67 8.36 20.40
N ASP A 406 9.66 7.05 20.57
CA ASP A 406 10.08 6.42 21.82
C ASP A 406 11.55 6.70 22.15
N LEU A 407 12.40 6.88 21.13
CA LEU A 407 13.82 7.26 21.30
C LEU A 407 14.05 8.77 21.47
N GLY A 408 13.01 9.61 21.34
CA GLY A 408 13.14 11.07 21.36
C GLY A 408 13.90 11.63 20.15
N LEU A 409 13.85 10.93 19.00
CA LEU A 409 14.58 11.26 17.77
C LEU A 409 13.69 11.90 16.69
N THR A 410 12.40 12.06 16.91
CA THR A 410 11.42 12.51 15.91
C THR A 410 11.81 13.86 15.31
N GLU A 411 12.01 14.90 16.12
CA GLU A 411 12.33 16.25 15.63
C GLU A 411 13.70 16.29 14.94
N LYS A 412 14.70 15.63 15.51
CA LYS A 412 16.02 15.50 14.88
C LYS A 412 15.97 14.84 13.51
N THR A 413 15.14 13.81 13.36
CA THR A 413 14.95 13.11 12.08
C THR A 413 14.21 14.02 11.09
N ALA A 414 13.21 14.76 11.53
CA ALA A 414 12.49 15.73 10.72
C ALA A 414 13.40 16.82 10.17
N ASP A 415 14.27 17.41 11.00
CA ASP A 415 15.27 18.40 10.60
C ASP A 415 16.26 17.83 9.58
N ALA A 416 16.72 16.60 9.81
CA ALA A 416 17.65 15.94 8.92
C ALA A 416 17.00 15.56 7.55
N LEU A 417 15.73 15.17 7.56
CA LEU A 417 14.93 14.97 6.32
C LEU A 417 14.74 16.28 5.55
N MET A 418 14.45 17.38 6.25
CA MET A 418 14.37 18.71 5.63
C MET A 418 15.66 19.06 4.88
N ALA A 419 16.81 18.84 5.56
CA ALA A 419 18.12 19.10 4.97
C ALA A 419 18.41 18.18 3.76
N LEU A 420 18.06 16.89 3.87
CA LEU A 420 18.20 15.92 2.76
C LEU A 420 17.39 16.36 1.55
N CYS A 421 16.10 16.65 1.72
CA CYS A 421 15.21 17.01 0.61
C CYS A 421 15.63 18.33 -0.06
N ARG A 422 16.11 19.31 0.71
CA ARG A 422 16.65 20.57 0.14
C ARG A 422 17.90 20.32 -0.71
N LYS A 423 18.84 19.51 -0.21
CA LYS A 423 20.07 19.16 -0.93
C LYS A 423 19.79 18.37 -2.21
N GLU A 424 18.79 17.48 -2.19
CA GLU A 424 18.43 16.68 -3.36
C GLU A 424 17.60 17.48 -4.39
N ALA A 425 17.12 18.68 -4.06
CA ALA A 425 16.40 19.58 -4.96
C ALA A 425 17.33 20.57 -5.70
N GLU A 426 18.55 20.78 -5.20
CA GLU A 426 19.63 21.55 -5.86
C GLU A 426 20.35 20.69 -6.91
#